data_447c8c09f40539449b2c5a368f78621f
#
_entry.id   447c8c09f40539449b2c5a368f78621f
#
_cell.length_a   1.000
_cell.length_b   1.000
_cell.length_c   1.000
_cell.angle_alpha   90.00
_cell.angle_beta   90.00
_cell.angle_gamma   90.00
#
_symmetry.space_group_name_H-M   'P 1'
#
loop_
_entity.id
_entity.type
_entity.pdbx_description
1 polymer ?
#
loop_
_entity_poly.entity_id
_entity_poly.type
_entity_poly.pdbx_seq_one_letter_code
_entity_poly.pdbx_strand_id
1 'polypeptide(L)'
;YMMLGPSDHVYDTLSSIDPGLVNMWGNGGLTPMNFAIVLGMMLIGLGFLGSPQVFARFLSIRDVEEIRRGRWVALLFTLLVDTSAVSIGVLGRYLFTEAGADTVEVLGNGAQNVLPALVEYVFPAILVGLYVAAVLSAIMSTVSSLLIVAAGSITHDIYRKMFNAELDGAKSAKVSRWLTILFALLALGVAMIVSFVSPTRTIFWFVIFGWSGIAAVFCPMVIMSLFWKGFTALGAIASMVAGFLMTILAKFVFGEMDVIGSYF
;
A
#
# COMPACT_ATOMS: atom_id res chain seq x y z
N TYR A 1 -27.87 -7.48 3.42
CA TYR A 1 -28.84 -8.07 4.36
C TYR A 1 -29.87 -8.97 3.65
N MET A 2 -30.44 -8.55 2.52
CA MET A 2 -31.41 -9.38 1.80
C MET A 2 -30.82 -10.67 1.17
N MET A 3 -29.53 -10.72 0.90
CA MET A 3 -28.86 -11.89 0.31
C MET A 3 -28.11 -12.76 1.32
N LEU A 4 -27.86 -12.27 2.55
CA LEU A 4 -26.96 -12.92 3.51
C LEU A 4 -27.66 -13.78 4.54
N GLY A 5 -28.99 -13.69 4.69
CA GLY A 5 -29.68 -14.34 5.79
C GLY A 5 -29.35 -13.75 7.19
N PRO A 6 -29.72 -14.43 8.27
CA PRO A 6 -29.37 -14.03 9.63
C PRO A 6 -27.85 -14.00 9.84
N SER A 7 -27.36 -13.09 10.69
CA SER A 7 -25.93 -12.92 11.01
C SER A 7 -25.26 -14.18 11.54
N ASP A 8 -26.02 -15.01 12.25
CA ASP A 8 -25.54 -16.29 12.80
C ASP A 8 -25.18 -17.28 11.70
N HIS A 9 -25.91 -17.27 10.59
CA HIS A 9 -25.62 -18.12 9.43
C HIS A 9 -24.29 -17.73 8.76
N VAL A 10 -23.98 -16.45 8.66
CA VAL A 10 -22.69 -15.98 8.09
C VAL A 10 -21.52 -16.42 8.94
N TYR A 11 -21.63 -16.29 10.27
CA TYR A 11 -20.61 -16.74 11.21
C TYR A 11 -20.37 -18.25 11.14
N ASP A 12 -21.46 -19.03 11.17
CA ASP A 12 -21.39 -20.49 11.13
C ASP A 12 -20.79 -20.98 9.80
N THR A 13 -21.18 -20.37 8.69
CA THR A 13 -20.63 -20.70 7.37
C THR A 13 -19.14 -20.38 7.28
N LEU A 14 -18.73 -19.18 7.71
CA LEU A 14 -17.31 -18.80 7.71
C LEU A 14 -16.48 -19.70 8.63
N SER A 15 -17.02 -20.05 9.80
CA SER A 15 -16.38 -20.98 10.74
C SER A 15 -16.25 -22.39 10.18
N SER A 16 -17.20 -22.84 9.34
CA SER A 16 -17.14 -24.15 8.68
C SER A 16 -16.16 -24.16 7.49
N ILE A 17 -15.94 -23.03 6.84
CA ILE A 17 -14.93 -22.87 5.77
C ILE A 17 -13.54 -22.89 6.38
N ASP A 18 -13.28 -22.03 7.34
CA ASP A 18 -12.01 -21.93 8.07
C ASP A 18 -12.23 -21.25 9.44
N PRO A 19 -12.01 -21.95 10.56
CA PRO A 19 -12.14 -21.37 11.90
C PRO A 19 -11.24 -20.13 12.13
N GLY A 20 -10.13 -20.00 11.39
CA GLY A 20 -9.26 -18.84 11.46
C GLY A 20 -9.89 -17.54 10.97
N LEU A 21 -10.89 -17.61 10.09
CA LEU A 21 -11.59 -16.44 9.55
C LEU A 21 -12.43 -15.71 10.60
N VAL A 22 -12.89 -16.41 11.63
CA VAL A 22 -13.72 -15.86 12.72
C VAL A 22 -12.92 -15.64 14.00
N ASN A 23 -11.62 -15.92 13.97
CA ASN A 23 -10.72 -15.72 15.09
C ASN A 23 -9.81 -14.51 14.85
N MET A 24 -9.78 -13.55 15.79
CA MET A 24 -8.93 -12.36 15.72
C MET A 24 -7.45 -12.65 15.53
N TRP A 25 -6.99 -13.80 16.02
CA TRP A 25 -5.59 -14.22 15.97
C TRP A 25 -5.30 -15.24 14.85
N GLY A 26 -6.30 -15.53 14.00
CA GLY A 26 -6.17 -16.55 12.96
C GLY A 26 -6.12 -17.97 13.48
N ASN A 27 -5.63 -18.89 12.66
CA ASN A 27 -5.50 -20.30 13.01
C ASN A 27 -4.46 -20.48 14.15
N GLY A 28 -4.82 -21.30 15.14
CA GLY A 28 -3.96 -21.59 16.30
C GLY A 28 -4.04 -20.58 17.45
N GLY A 29 -4.87 -19.53 17.35
CA GLY A 29 -5.10 -18.58 18.43
C GLY A 29 -3.92 -17.64 18.71
N LEU A 30 -3.78 -17.14 19.95
CA LEU A 30 -2.72 -16.21 20.34
C LEU A 30 -1.38 -16.95 20.50
N THR A 31 -0.62 -17.01 19.45
CA THR A 31 0.78 -17.47 19.44
C THR A 31 1.74 -16.29 19.30
N PRO A 32 3.02 -16.39 19.72
CA PRO A 32 4.01 -15.33 19.49
C PRO A 32 4.15 -14.96 18.01
N MET A 33 4.00 -15.93 17.11
CA MET A 33 4.06 -15.71 15.67
C MET A 33 2.84 -14.92 15.18
N ASN A 34 1.62 -15.33 15.54
CA ASN A 34 0.40 -14.64 15.15
C ASN A 34 0.38 -13.20 15.70
N PHE A 35 0.84 -13.01 16.93
CA PHE A 35 1.02 -11.68 17.52
C PHE A 35 2.01 -10.83 16.69
N ALA A 36 3.14 -11.40 16.31
CA ALA A 36 4.14 -10.69 15.49
C ALA A 36 3.59 -10.32 14.10
N ILE A 37 2.80 -11.21 13.48
CA ILE A 37 2.14 -10.94 12.19
C ILE A 37 1.14 -9.78 12.33
N VAL A 38 0.25 -9.84 13.31
CA VAL A 38 -0.73 -8.75 13.54
C VAL A 38 -0.03 -7.43 13.83
N LEU A 39 1.01 -7.45 14.68
CA LEU A 39 1.81 -6.26 14.96
C LEU A 39 2.50 -5.74 13.68
N GLY A 40 3.07 -6.62 12.87
CA GLY A 40 3.69 -6.26 11.59
C GLY A 40 2.70 -5.59 10.64
N MET A 41 1.49 -6.13 10.52
CA MET A 41 0.43 -5.53 9.70
C MET A 41 0.00 -4.15 10.23
N MET A 42 -0.10 -3.97 11.55
CA MET A 42 -0.38 -2.66 12.15
C MET A 42 0.74 -1.64 11.87
N LEU A 43 2.00 -2.08 11.87
CA LEU A 43 3.16 -1.23 11.61
C LEU A 43 3.25 -0.75 10.14
N ILE A 44 2.57 -1.41 9.21
CA ILE A 44 2.48 -0.94 7.80
C ILE A 44 1.93 0.49 7.75
N GLY A 45 0.98 0.83 8.62
CA GLY A 45 0.42 2.17 8.72
C GLY A 45 1.46 3.26 9.08
N LEU A 46 2.50 2.93 9.83
CA LEU A 46 3.58 3.86 10.13
C LEU A 46 4.37 4.29 8.89
N GLY A 47 4.38 3.47 7.84
CA GLY A 47 5.02 3.80 6.57
C GLY A 47 4.51 5.09 5.93
N PHE A 48 3.28 5.51 6.24
CA PHE A 48 2.73 6.79 5.79
C PHE A 48 3.51 8.00 6.30
N LEU A 49 4.12 7.90 7.48
CA LEU A 49 4.96 8.98 8.04
C LEU A 49 6.20 9.23 7.20
N GLY A 50 6.74 8.19 6.59
CA GLY A 50 7.92 8.30 5.71
C GLY A 50 7.58 8.52 4.24
N SER A 51 6.31 8.53 3.87
CA SER A 51 5.89 8.61 2.47
C SER A 51 6.08 10.02 1.89
N PRO A 52 6.99 10.24 0.91
CA PRO A 52 7.33 11.58 0.44
C PRO A 52 6.15 12.34 -0.14
N GLN A 53 5.24 11.65 -0.86
CA GLN A 53 4.05 12.25 -1.45
C GLN A 53 3.01 12.67 -0.39
N VAL A 54 2.95 11.97 0.74
CA VAL A 54 2.10 12.35 1.88
C VAL A 54 2.73 13.53 2.61
N PHE A 55 4.04 13.46 2.86
CA PHE A 55 4.78 14.53 3.55
C PHE A 55 4.72 15.85 2.76
N ALA A 56 4.86 15.82 1.44
CA ALA A 56 4.72 17.01 0.59
C ALA A 56 3.34 17.68 0.73
N ARG A 57 2.27 16.91 0.96
CA ARG A 57 0.94 17.46 1.21
C ARG A 57 0.85 18.16 2.56
N PHE A 58 1.48 17.62 3.60
CA PHE A 58 1.54 18.29 4.91
C PHE A 58 2.30 19.61 4.84
N LEU A 59 3.39 19.69 4.07
CA LEU A 59 4.14 20.92 3.84
C LEU A 59 3.32 22.00 3.08
N SER A 60 2.27 21.61 2.38
CA SER A 60 1.40 22.52 1.62
C SER A 60 0.25 23.10 2.46
N ILE A 61 0.05 22.62 3.68
CA ILE A 61 -1.05 23.06 4.55
C ILE A 61 -0.69 24.45 5.12
N ARG A 62 -1.69 25.33 5.13
CA ARG A 62 -1.53 26.74 5.50
C ARG A 62 -1.25 26.93 6.99
N ASP A 63 -2.00 26.24 7.84
CA ASP A 63 -1.88 26.38 9.28
C ASP A 63 -2.21 25.09 10.05
N VAL A 64 -1.87 25.08 11.34
CA VAL A 64 -2.05 23.91 12.24
C VAL A 64 -3.54 23.63 12.50
N GLU A 65 -4.40 24.65 12.44
CA GLU A 65 -5.83 24.46 12.66
C GLU A 65 -6.49 23.65 11.52
N GLU A 66 -6.04 23.83 10.29
CA GLU A 66 -6.46 23.01 9.17
C GLU A 66 -6.09 21.54 9.38
N ILE A 67 -4.89 21.26 9.92
CA ILE A 67 -4.48 19.89 10.29
C ILE A 67 -5.41 19.33 11.37
N ARG A 68 -5.73 20.14 12.39
CA ARG A 68 -6.59 19.72 13.50
C ARG A 68 -7.99 19.33 13.04
N ARG A 69 -8.56 20.08 12.10
CA ARG A 69 -9.88 19.79 11.52
C ARG A 69 -9.82 18.63 10.54
N GLY A 70 -8.84 18.67 9.62
CA GLY A 70 -8.66 17.66 8.58
C GLY A 70 -8.42 16.25 9.11
N ARG A 71 -7.74 16.11 10.27
CA ARG A 71 -7.48 14.78 10.87
C ARG A 71 -8.76 13.98 11.16
N TRP A 72 -9.82 14.64 11.60
CA TRP A 72 -11.08 13.94 11.90
C TRP A 72 -11.76 13.46 10.62
N VAL A 73 -11.74 14.28 9.57
CA VAL A 73 -12.25 13.90 8.25
C VAL A 73 -11.44 12.71 7.70
N ALA A 74 -10.12 12.77 7.79
CA ALA A 74 -9.25 11.69 7.36
C ALA A 74 -9.51 10.39 8.14
N LEU A 75 -9.62 10.46 9.47
CA LEU A 75 -9.90 9.30 10.31
C LEU A 75 -11.25 8.65 9.98
N LEU A 76 -12.31 9.44 9.86
CA LEU A 76 -13.65 8.92 9.51
C LEU A 76 -13.65 8.28 8.12
N PHE A 77 -13.01 8.94 7.15
CA PHE A 77 -12.87 8.39 5.79
C PHE A 77 -12.12 7.08 5.77
N THR A 78 -10.97 7.00 6.45
CA THR A 78 -10.15 5.79 6.53
C THR A 78 -10.93 4.66 7.20
N LEU A 79 -11.59 4.92 8.33
CA LEU A 79 -12.40 3.91 9.01
C LEU A 79 -13.52 3.36 8.12
N LEU A 80 -14.20 4.23 7.36
CA LEU A 80 -15.25 3.81 6.43
C LEU A 80 -14.69 2.94 5.30
N VAL A 81 -13.58 3.37 4.70
CA VAL A 81 -12.95 2.65 3.58
C VAL A 81 -12.39 1.29 4.04
N ASP A 82 -11.66 1.27 5.15
CA ASP A 82 -11.05 0.04 5.67
C ASP A 82 -12.11 -0.96 6.12
N THR A 83 -13.15 -0.50 6.84
CA THR A 83 -14.28 -1.36 7.22
C THR A 83 -15.00 -1.92 6.00
N SER A 84 -15.19 -1.11 4.97
CA SER A 84 -15.80 -1.56 3.72
C SER A 84 -14.92 -2.59 3.01
N ALA A 85 -13.61 -2.38 2.96
CA ALA A 85 -12.67 -3.31 2.33
C ALA A 85 -12.66 -4.68 3.04
N VAL A 86 -12.62 -4.69 4.39
CA VAL A 86 -12.71 -5.91 5.19
C VAL A 86 -14.06 -6.60 4.95
N SER A 87 -15.16 -5.85 4.95
CA SER A 87 -16.50 -6.40 4.70
C SER A 87 -16.61 -7.03 3.31
N ILE A 88 -16.02 -6.43 2.28
CA ILE A 88 -15.98 -6.97 0.92
C ILE A 88 -15.22 -8.30 0.89
N GLY A 89 -14.08 -8.39 1.58
CA GLY A 89 -13.31 -9.63 1.70
C GLY A 89 -14.11 -10.75 2.36
N VAL A 90 -14.75 -10.45 3.49
CA VAL A 90 -15.60 -11.40 4.23
C VAL A 90 -16.78 -11.85 3.39
N LEU A 91 -17.49 -10.92 2.73
CA LEU A 91 -18.62 -11.21 1.86
C LEU A 91 -18.22 -12.06 0.65
N GLY A 92 -17.09 -11.75 0.04
CA GLY A 92 -16.57 -12.52 -1.08
C GLY A 92 -16.23 -13.95 -0.67
N ARG A 93 -15.63 -14.10 0.50
CA ARG A 93 -15.35 -15.43 1.05
C ARG A 93 -16.63 -16.24 1.30
N TYR A 94 -17.64 -15.59 1.87
CA TYR A 94 -18.94 -16.19 2.13
C TYR A 94 -19.71 -16.57 0.87
N LEU A 95 -19.71 -15.71 -0.16
CA LEU A 95 -20.53 -15.88 -1.36
C LEU A 95 -19.91 -16.81 -2.42
N PHE A 96 -18.58 -16.82 -2.52
CA PHE A 96 -17.89 -17.47 -3.64
C PHE A 96 -17.08 -18.69 -3.25
N THR A 97 -16.97 -19.04 -1.95
CA THR A 97 -16.19 -20.21 -1.53
C THR A 97 -17.00 -21.11 -0.62
N GLU A 98 -16.85 -22.42 -0.87
CA GLU A 98 -17.40 -23.47 -0.03
C GLU A 98 -16.31 -24.10 0.83
N ALA A 99 -16.70 -24.86 1.86
CA ALA A 99 -15.77 -25.61 2.70
C ALA A 99 -14.97 -26.61 1.86
N GLY A 100 -13.64 -26.49 1.85
CA GLY A 100 -12.73 -27.33 1.08
C GLY A 100 -12.51 -26.91 -0.38
N ALA A 101 -13.12 -25.80 -0.85
CA ALA A 101 -12.86 -25.27 -2.19
C ALA A 101 -11.46 -24.63 -2.26
N ASP A 102 -10.78 -24.79 -3.41
CA ASP A 102 -9.54 -24.05 -3.67
C ASP A 102 -9.86 -22.58 -3.93
N THR A 103 -9.50 -21.75 -2.97
CA THR A 103 -9.73 -20.30 -3.01
C THR A 103 -8.95 -19.61 -4.10
N VAL A 104 -7.82 -20.18 -4.53
CA VAL A 104 -6.98 -19.62 -5.60
C VAL A 104 -7.66 -19.80 -6.95
N GLU A 105 -8.33 -20.95 -7.16
CA GLU A 105 -9.06 -21.20 -8.39
C GLU A 105 -10.26 -20.27 -8.55
N VAL A 106 -10.99 -20.00 -7.46
CA VAL A 106 -12.24 -19.21 -7.49
C VAL A 106 -11.97 -17.71 -7.40
N LEU A 107 -11.07 -17.28 -6.52
CA LEU A 107 -10.86 -15.87 -6.19
C LEU A 107 -9.51 -15.32 -6.65
N GLY A 108 -8.67 -16.14 -7.29
CA GLY A 108 -7.31 -15.80 -7.68
C GLY A 108 -6.33 -15.79 -6.49
N ASN A 109 -5.05 -15.66 -6.80
CA ASN A 109 -4.00 -15.62 -5.79
C ASN A 109 -4.26 -14.51 -4.77
N GLY A 110 -4.29 -14.86 -3.46
CA GLY A 110 -4.56 -13.91 -2.39
C GLY A 110 -5.94 -13.25 -2.48
N ALA A 111 -6.92 -13.93 -3.08
CA ALA A 111 -8.29 -13.45 -3.25
C ALA A 111 -8.42 -12.07 -3.94
N GLN A 112 -7.44 -11.71 -4.79
CA GLN A 112 -7.41 -10.40 -5.47
C GLN A 112 -8.58 -10.15 -6.42
N ASN A 113 -9.31 -11.20 -6.84
CA ASN A 113 -10.47 -11.10 -7.72
C ASN A 113 -11.80 -10.92 -6.96
N VAL A 114 -11.80 -10.90 -5.61
CA VAL A 114 -13.02 -10.77 -4.79
C VAL A 114 -13.82 -9.53 -5.15
N LEU A 115 -13.17 -8.36 -5.18
CA LEU A 115 -13.88 -7.10 -5.42
C LEU A 115 -14.45 -7.02 -6.85
N PRO A 116 -13.70 -7.32 -7.93
CA PRO A 116 -14.27 -7.43 -9.27
C PRO A 116 -15.45 -8.41 -9.35
N ALA A 117 -15.28 -9.62 -8.82
CA ALA A 117 -16.32 -10.65 -8.84
C ALA A 117 -17.60 -10.21 -8.09
N LEU A 118 -17.43 -9.57 -6.93
CA LEU A 118 -18.58 -9.05 -6.18
C LEU A 118 -19.29 -7.93 -6.92
N VAL A 119 -18.55 -7.04 -7.57
CA VAL A 119 -19.11 -5.94 -8.35
C VAL A 119 -19.89 -6.48 -9.57
N GLU A 120 -19.35 -7.45 -10.29
CA GLU A 120 -20.01 -8.10 -11.40
C GLU A 120 -21.27 -8.89 -10.96
N TYR A 121 -21.21 -9.50 -9.78
CA TYR A 121 -22.35 -10.25 -9.23
C TYR A 121 -23.52 -9.35 -8.79
N VAL A 122 -23.21 -8.18 -8.22
CA VAL A 122 -24.24 -7.31 -7.60
C VAL A 122 -24.76 -6.24 -8.55
N PHE A 123 -23.94 -5.74 -9.48
CA PHE A 123 -24.25 -4.56 -10.27
C PHE A 123 -24.45 -4.85 -11.76
N PRO A 124 -25.33 -4.08 -12.44
CA PRO A 124 -25.47 -4.15 -13.88
C PRO A 124 -24.23 -3.61 -14.58
N ALA A 125 -23.98 -4.01 -15.83
CA ALA A 125 -22.79 -3.71 -16.62
C ALA A 125 -22.37 -2.24 -16.64
N ILE A 126 -23.35 -1.31 -16.62
CA ILE A 126 -23.07 0.13 -16.60
C ILE A 126 -22.37 0.58 -15.31
N LEU A 127 -22.75 0.01 -14.15
CA LEU A 127 -22.12 0.29 -12.87
C LEU A 127 -20.78 -0.42 -12.73
N VAL A 128 -20.62 -1.60 -13.34
CA VAL A 128 -19.32 -2.26 -13.45
C VAL A 128 -18.34 -1.38 -14.23
N GLY A 129 -18.76 -0.79 -15.35
CA GLY A 129 -17.93 0.16 -16.10
C GLY A 129 -17.55 1.40 -15.29
N LEU A 130 -18.48 1.96 -14.52
CA LEU A 130 -18.20 3.08 -13.62
C LEU A 130 -17.20 2.69 -12.52
N TYR A 131 -17.33 1.51 -11.95
CA TYR A 131 -16.36 0.97 -10.97
C TYR A 131 -14.95 0.87 -11.58
N VAL A 132 -14.81 0.28 -12.77
CA VAL A 132 -13.51 0.17 -13.45
C VAL A 132 -12.90 1.57 -13.69
N ALA A 133 -13.71 2.52 -14.16
CA ALA A 133 -13.26 3.91 -14.35
C ALA A 133 -12.81 4.56 -13.02
N ALA A 134 -13.52 4.33 -11.93
CA ALA A 134 -13.15 4.84 -10.60
C ALA A 134 -11.83 4.24 -10.10
N VAL A 135 -11.62 2.94 -10.26
CA VAL A 135 -10.35 2.26 -9.89
C VAL A 135 -9.19 2.80 -10.71
N LEU A 136 -9.36 2.90 -12.03
CA LEU A 136 -8.32 3.48 -12.91
C LEU A 136 -7.99 4.92 -12.53
N SER A 137 -9.00 5.74 -12.22
CA SER A 137 -8.80 7.12 -11.76
C SER A 137 -8.01 7.19 -10.46
N ALA A 138 -8.29 6.32 -9.50
CA ALA A 138 -7.56 6.23 -8.23
C ALA A 138 -6.08 5.85 -8.45
N ILE A 139 -5.82 4.85 -9.31
CA ILE A 139 -4.47 4.44 -9.69
C ILE A 139 -3.72 5.61 -10.34
N MET A 140 -4.33 6.25 -11.33
CA MET A 140 -3.71 7.39 -12.04
C MET A 140 -3.37 8.55 -11.09
N SER A 141 -4.24 8.86 -10.15
CA SER A 141 -4.00 9.90 -9.14
C SER A 141 -2.76 9.59 -8.28
N THR A 142 -2.61 8.35 -7.83
CA THR A 142 -1.49 7.92 -7.02
C THR A 142 -0.19 7.91 -7.81
N VAL A 143 -0.19 7.31 -8.99
CA VAL A 143 0.98 7.24 -9.88
C VAL A 143 1.46 8.65 -10.24
N SER A 144 0.55 9.55 -10.62
CA SER A 144 0.90 10.94 -10.95
C SER A 144 1.56 11.66 -9.79
N SER A 145 1.05 11.49 -8.57
CA SER A 145 1.64 12.15 -7.38
C SER A 145 3.06 11.65 -7.09
N LEU A 146 3.32 10.36 -7.21
CA LEU A 146 4.65 9.77 -7.02
C LEU A 146 5.64 10.24 -8.10
N LEU A 147 5.22 10.23 -9.35
CA LEU A 147 6.06 10.68 -10.48
C LEU A 147 6.43 12.16 -10.38
N ILE A 148 5.48 13.02 -9.99
CA ILE A 148 5.71 14.46 -9.82
C ILE A 148 6.71 14.71 -8.68
N VAL A 149 6.56 14.04 -7.54
CA VAL A 149 7.50 14.16 -6.42
C VAL A 149 8.90 13.70 -6.82
N ALA A 150 9.03 12.54 -7.47
CA ALA A 150 10.31 12.03 -7.93
C ALA A 150 10.98 12.94 -8.96
N ALA A 151 10.24 13.39 -9.99
CA ALA A 151 10.76 14.29 -11.01
C ALA A 151 11.11 15.67 -10.43
N GLY A 152 10.31 16.17 -9.49
CA GLY A 152 10.57 17.42 -8.78
C GLY A 152 11.84 17.37 -7.95
N SER A 153 12.06 16.30 -7.20
CA SER A 153 13.29 16.09 -6.41
C SER A 153 14.54 16.10 -7.29
N ILE A 154 14.54 15.39 -8.42
CA ILE A 154 15.68 15.41 -9.33
C ILE A 154 15.87 16.80 -9.95
N THR A 155 14.79 17.45 -10.38
CA THR A 155 14.88 18.76 -11.02
C THR A 155 15.39 19.83 -10.05
N HIS A 156 14.88 19.83 -8.82
CA HIS A 156 15.24 20.87 -7.83
C HIS A 156 16.50 20.54 -7.04
N ASP A 157 16.63 19.31 -6.55
CA ASP A 157 17.67 18.98 -5.59
C ASP A 157 18.95 18.54 -6.29
N ILE A 158 18.86 17.82 -7.40
CA ILE A 158 20.04 17.38 -8.14
C ILE A 158 20.41 18.43 -9.21
N TYR A 159 19.52 18.69 -10.16
CA TYR A 159 19.86 19.49 -11.32
C TYR A 159 20.16 20.95 -10.95
N ARG A 160 19.29 21.59 -10.15
CA ARG A 160 19.47 23.01 -9.77
C ARG A 160 20.56 23.21 -8.73
N LYS A 161 20.57 22.41 -7.63
CA LYS A 161 21.51 22.61 -6.52
C LYS A 161 22.89 22.04 -6.79
N MET A 162 23.01 20.84 -7.39
CA MET A 162 24.31 20.21 -7.62
C MET A 162 25.03 20.78 -8.84
N PHE A 163 24.30 21.11 -9.91
CA PHE A 163 24.90 21.62 -11.13
C PHE A 163 24.86 23.15 -11.24
N ASN A 164 24.40 23.86 -10.18
CA ASN A 164 24.28 25.33 -10.15
C ASN A 164 23.60 25.91 -11.38
N ALA A 165 22.70 25.15 -12.02
CA ALA A 165 22.04 25.56 -13.25
C ALA A 165 20.91 26.54 -12.88
N GLU A 166 21.06 27.80 -13.26
CA GLU A 166 19.95 28.75 -13.26
C GLU A 166 18.95 28.30 -14.32
N LEU A 167 17.93 27.55 -13.89
CA LEU A 167 16.83 27.17 -14.75
C LEU A 167 15.76 28.25 -14.71
N ASP A 168 15.53 28.89 -15.83
CA ASP A 168 14.31 29.63 -16.08
C ASP A 168 13.09 28.71 -15.89
N GLY A 169 11.97 29.25 -15.42
CA GLY A 169 10.77 28.48 -15.10
C GLY A 169 10.31 27.56 -16.25
N ALA A 170 10.43 28.03 -17.49
CA ALA A 170 10.07 27.23 -18.67
C ALA A 170 11.01 26.04 -18.90
N LYS A 171 12.31 26.22 -18.68
CA LYS A 171 13.31 25.13 -18.79
C LYS A 171 13.14 24.11 -17.67
N SER A 172 12.89 24.56 -16.44
CA SER A 172 12.62 23.69 -15.31
C SER A 172 11.38 22.80 -15.54
N ALA A 173 10.29 23.38 -16.05
CA ALA A 173 9.09 22.64 -16.38
C ALA A 173 9.33 21.61 -17.50
N LYS A 174 10.15 21.94 -18.49
CA LYS A 174 10.51 21.01 -19.59
C LYS A 174 11.33 19.83 -19.07
N VAL A 175 12.34 20.08 -18.23
CA VAL A 175 13.17 19.03 -17.62
C VAL A 175 12.30 18.12 -16.74
N SER A 176 11.47 18.69 -15.87
CA SER A 176 10.56 17.92 -15.01
C SER A 176 9.61 17.03 -15.83
N ARG A 177 9.07 17.53 -16.94
CA ARG A 177 8.19 16.75 -17.84
C ARG A 177 8.91 15.55 -18.46
N TRP A 178 10.13 15.73 -18.94
CA TRP A 178 10.91 14.64 -19.51
C TRP A 178 11.29 13.59 -18.46
N LEU A 179 11.67 14.03 -17.25
CA LEU A 179 11.93 13.13 -16.14
C LEU A 179 10.68 12.35 -15.73
N THR A 180 9.51 12.98 -15.72
CA THR A 180 8.24 12.30 -15.44
C THR A 180 7.96 11.18 -16.46
N ILE A 181 8.16 11.46 -17.75
CA ILE A 181 8.00 10.46 -18.82
C ILE A 181 9.02 9.32 -18.65
N LEU A 182 10.29 9.65 -18.40
CA LEU A 182 11.34 8.67 -18.19
C LEU A 182 11.01 7.75 -17.00
N PHE A 183 10.58 8.31 -15.87
CA PHE A 183 10.20 7.50 -14.71
C PHE A 183 8.95 6.66 -14.95
N ALA A 184 7.98 7.17 -15.70
CA ALA A 184 6.82 6.38 -16.07
C ALA A 184 7.21 5.15 -16.93
N LEU A 185 8.11 5.34 -17.89
CA LEU A 185 8.61 4.26 -18.73
C LEU A 185 9.45 3.25 -17.93
N LEU A 186 10.30 3.73 -17.02
CA LEU A 186 11.08 2.86 -16.13
C LEU A 186 10.18 2.06 -15.19
N ALA A 187 9.17 2.70 -14.60
CA ALA A 187 8.21 2.03 -13.73
C ALA A 187 7.42 0.96 -14.49
N LEU A 188 6.97 1.28 -15.71
CA LEU A 188 6.30 0.31 -16.58
C LEU A 188 7.22 -0.87 -16.92
N GLY A 189 8.47 -0.59 -17.28
CA GLY A 189 9.47 -1.64 -17.57
C GLY A 189 9.70 -2.56 -16.38
N VAL A 190 9.86 -2.00 -15.17
CA VAL A 190 10.01 -2.79 -13.94
C VAL A 190 8.76 -3.62 -13.67
N ALA A 191 7.57 -3.04 -13.81
CA ALA A 191 6.31 -3.75 -13.61
C ALA A 191 6.16 -4.93 -14.58
N MET A 192 6.52 -4.75 -15.85
CA MET A 192 6.51 -5.83 -16.84
C MET A 192 7.52 -6.94 -16.49
N ILE A 193 8.77 -6.57 -16.14
CA ILE A 193 9.77 -7.55 -15.74
C ILE A 193 9.29 -8.38 -14.55
N VAL A 194 8.74 -7.75 -13.53
CA VAL A 194 8.23 -8.45 -12.34
C VAL A 194 7.06 -9.36 -12.69
N SER A 195 6.16 -8.93 -13.56
CA SER A 195 5.04 -9.75 -14.04
C SER A 195 5.51 -11.03 -14.75
N PHE A 196 6.59 -10.95 -15.52
CA PHE A 196 7.17 -12.13 -16.20
C PHE A 196 7.98 -13.04 -15.25
N VAL A 197 8.73 -12.45 -14.32
CA VAL A 197 9.63 -13.22 -13.42
C VAL A 197 8.86 -13.88 -12.27
N SER A 198 7.78 -13.27 -11.83
CA SER A 198 7.03 -13.74 -10.65
C SER A 198 5.52 -13.73 -10.91
N PRO A 199 4.99 -14.55 -11.83
CA PRO A 199 3.58 -14.52 -12.23
C PRO A 199 2.63 -14.97 -11.10
N THR A 200 3.12 -15.71 -10.12
CA THR A 200 2.35 -16.21 -8.98
C THR A 200 2.25 -15.23 -7.81
N ARG A 201 3.02 -14.16 -7.83
CA ARG A 201 2.96 -13.15 -6.75
C ARG A 201 1.72 -12.28 -6.89
N THR A 202 1.03 -12.08 -5.76
CA THR A 202 -0.11 -11.16 -5.71
C THR A 202 0.35 -9.71 -5.83
N ILE A 203 -0.53 -8.87 -6.39
CA ILE A 203 -0.33 -7.41 -6.46
C ILE A 203 -0.08 -6.83 -5.06
N PHE A 204 -0.79 -7.33 -4.06
CA PHE A 204 -0.62 -6.92 -2.66
C PHE A 204 0.83 -7.04 -2.18
N TRP A 205 1.47 -8.21 -2.36
CA TRP A 205 2.85 -8.42 -1.93
C TRP A 205 3.85 -7.55 -2.66
N PHE A 206 3.60 -7.29 -3.94
CA PHE A 206 4.44 -6.38 -4.71
C PHE A 206 4.35 -4.94 -4.20
N VAL A 207 3.14 -4.48 -3.91
CA VAL A 207 2.90 -3.14 -3.35
C VAL A 207 3.51 -3.03 -1.94
N ILE A 208 3.29 -4.02 -1.07
CA ILE A 208 3.86 -4.03 0.30
C ILE A 208 5.38 -4.02 0.29
N PHE A 209 6.01 -4.74 -0.63
CA PHE A 209 7.48 -4.72 -0.77
C PHE A 209 7.99 -3.31 -1.13
N GLY A 210 7.38 -2.65 -2.12
CA GLY A 210 7.75 -1.27 -2.47
C GLY A 210 7.48 -0.29 -1.32
N TRP A 211 6.35 -0.45 -0.64
CA TRP A 211 5.96 0.34 0.51
C TRP A 211 6.92 0.17 1.70
N SER A 212 7.32 -1.07 1.99
CA SER A 212 8.28 -1.35 3.07
C SER A 212 9.63 -0.70 2.82
N GLY A 213 10.09 -0.66 1.57
CA GLY A 213 11.30 0.07 1.19
C GLY A 213 11.22 1.56 1.50
N ILE A 214 10.13 2.22 1.10
CA ILE A 214 9.88 3.64 1.42
C ILE A 214 9.81 3.85 2.93
N ALA A 215 9.06 3.00 3.64
CA ALA A 215 8.90 3.09 5.08
C ALA A 215 10.24 2.93 5.83
N ALA A 216 11.03 1.92 5.49
CA ALA A 216 12.32 1.65 6.13
C ALA A 216 13.34 2.78 5.90
N VAL A 217 13.30 3.41 4.73
CA VAL A 217 14.23 4.51 4.39
C VAL A 217 13.84 5.82 5.07
N PHE A 218 12.58 6.23 4.97
CA PHE A 218 12.18 7.58 5.35
C PHE A 218 11.52 7.65 6.73
N CYS A 219 10.81 6.62 7.19
CA CYS A 219 10.08 6.67 8.46
C CYS A 219 11.00 6.88 9.68
N PRO A 220 12.12 6.13 9.85
CA PRO A 220 13.03 6.37 10.97
C PRO A 220 13.65 7.78 10.93
N MET A 221 14.02 8.27 9.75
CA MET A 221 14.55 9.61 9.56
C MET A 221 13.53 10.68 10.01
N VAL A 222 12.27 10.57 9.59
CA VAL A 222 11.22 11.52 9.97
C VAL A 222 10.95 11.48 11.46
N ILE A 223 10.80 10.29 12.05
CA ILE A 223 10.58 10.15 13.50
C ILE A 223 11.74 10.74 14.29
N MET A 224 12.99 10.40 13.94
CA MET A 224 14.15 10.92 14.65
C MET A 224 14.29 12.43 14.51
N SER A 225 13.96 13.01 13.36
CA SER A 225 13.99 14.46 13.16
C SER A 225 12.96 15.21 14.03
N LEU A 226 11.83 14.58 14.34
CA LEU A 226 10.78 15.18 15.17
C LEU A 226 11.05 15.06 16.68
N PHE A 227 11.63 13.94 17.11
CA PHE A 227 11.71 13.59 18.52
C PHE A 227 13.12 13.74 19.11
N TRP A 228 14.17 13.78 18.29
CA TRP A 228 15.56 13.87 18.79
C TRP A 228 16.27 15.14 18.31
N LYS A 229 16.52 16.04 19.24
CA LYS A 229 17.20 17.34 18.99
C LYS A 229 18.65 17.19 18.50
N GLY A 230 19.32 16.08 18.77
CA GLY A 230 20.68 15.78 18.31
C GLY A 230 20.75 15.16 16.90
N PHE A 231 19.63 15.04 16.19
CA PHE A 231 19.59 14.48 14.86
C PHE A 231 20.27 15.41 13.85
N THR A 232 21.25 14.89 13.12
CA THR A 232 22.07 15.67 12.17
C THR A 232 21.80 15.26 10.73
N ALA A 233 22.21 16.08 9.76
CA ALA A 233 22.10 15.75 8.34
C ALA A 233 22.85 14.44 7.98
N LEU A 234 24.00 14.21 8.63
CA LEU A 234 24.77 12.98 8.44
C LEU A 234 24.04 11.76 9.02
N GLY A 235 23.38 11.93 10.16
CA GLY A 235 22.49 10.94 10.77
C GLY A 235 21.30 10.61 9.88
N ALA A 236 20.71 11.60 9.20
CA ALA A 236 19.63 11.41 8.23
C ALA A 236 20.09 10.55 7.06
N ILE A 237 21.22 10.88 6.44
CA ILE A 237 21.80 10.11 5.33
C ILE A 237 22.11 8.67 5.78
N ALA A 238 22.76 8.50 6.94
CA ALA A 238 23.08 7.19 7.47
C ALA A 238 21.81 6.35 7.73
N SER A 239 20.76 6.95 8.28
CA SER A 239 19.46 6.31 8.51
C SER A 239 18.83 5.83 7.19
N MET A 240 18.82 6.69 6.16
CA MET A 240 18.27 6.34 4.85
C MET A 240 19.05 5.20 4.18
N VAL A 241 20.38 5.27 4.19
CA VAL A 241 21.25 4.22 3.62
C VAL A 241 21.06 2.91 4.38
N ALA A 242 21.05 2.95 5.70
CA ALA A 242 20.84 1.77 6.53
C ALA A 242 19.45 1.15 6.27
N GLY A 243 18.39 1.96 6.19
CA GLY A 243 17.04 1.51 5.89
C GLY A 243 16.94 0.82 4.53
N PHE A 244 17.57 1.40 3.51
CA PHE A 244 17.64 0.81 2.17
C PHE A 244 18.37 -0.53 2.16
N LEU A 245 19.57 -0.59 2.75
CA LEU A 245 20.34 -1.82 2.84
C LEU A 245 19.64 -2.90 3.66
N MET A 246 19.00 -2.54 4.76
CA MET A 246 18.25 -3.48 5.59
C MET A 246 17.02 -4.03 4.87
N THR A 247 16.34 -3.25 4.04
CA THR A 247 15.23 -3.76 3.21
C THR A 247 15.70 -4.82 2.23
N ILE A 248 16.85 -4.61 1.59
CA ILE A 248 17.45 -5.59 0.69
C ILE A 248 17.88 -6.84 1.45
N LEU A 249 18.59 -6.68 2.57
CA LEU A 249 19.07 -7.76 3.43
C LEU A 249 17.90 -8.60 3.98
N ALA A 250 16.85 -7.93 4.47
CA ALA A 250 15.67 -8.61 4.98
C ALA A 250 15.02 -9.48 3.91
N LYS A 251 14.97 -9.00 2.65
CA LYS A 251 14.44 -9.81 1.54
C LYS A 251 15.28 -11.06 1.27
N PHE A 252 16.59 -10.97 1.33
CA PHE A 252 17.47 -12.13 1.12
C PHE A 252 17.42 -13.11 2.30
N VAL A 253 17.34 -12.62 3.53
CA VAL A 253 17.37 -13.47 4.74
C VAL A 253 15.99 -14.08 5.02
N PHE A 254 14.91 -13.28 4.91
CA PHE A 254 13.56 -13.74 5.23
C PHE A 254 12.77 -14.19 4.00
N GLY A 255 13.19 -13.86 2.79
CA GLY A 255 12.56 -14.29 1.55
C GLY A 255 12.73 -15.77 1.24
N GLU A 256 13.77 -16.41 1.80
CA GLU A 256 13.98 -17.86 1.75
C GLU A 256 13.30 -18.60 2.92
N MET A 257 12.94 -17.87 3.98
CA MET A 257 12.11 -18.41 5.06
C MET A 257 10.64 -18.23 4.66
N ASP A 258 10.02 -19.30 4.22
CA ASP A 258 8.59 -19.39 3.84
C ASP A 258 7.62 -19.11 5.01
N VAL A 259 8.09 -18.32 5.98
CA VAL A 259 7.38 -18.02 7.23
C VAL A 259 6.15 -17.13 6.99
N ILE A 260 6.16 -16.33 5.92
CA ILE A 260 5.05 -15.41 5.63
C ILE A 260 4.19 -15.94 4.46
N GLY A 261 4.76 -16.68 3.53
CA GLY A 261 4.04 -17.22 2.37
C GLY A 261 3.05 -18.34 2.69
N SER A 262 3.17 -18.99 3.86
CA SER A 262 2.26 -20.07 4.28
C SER A 262 1.02 -19.60 5.07
N TYR A 263 0.91 -18.30 5.36
CA TYR A 263 -0.20 -17.74 6.15
C TYR A 263 -1.18 -16.88 5.34
N PHE A 264 -0.94 -16.68 4.03
CA PHE A 264 -1.81 -15.90 3.15
C PHE A 264 -2.03 -16.60 1.80
#